data_0246189941b451619d0af64c35e13e33
#
_entry.id   0246189941b451619d0af64c35e13e33
#
_cell.length_a   1.000
_cell.length_b   1.000
_cell.length_c   1.000
_cell.angle_alpha   90.00
_cell.angle_beta   90.00
_cell.angle_gamma   90.00
#
_symmetry.space_group_name_H-M   'P 1'
#
loop_
_entity.id
_entity.type
_entity.pdbx_description
1 polymer ?
#
loop_
_entity_poly.entity_id
_entity_poly.type
_entity_poly.pdbx_seq_one_letter_code
_entity_poly.pdbx_strand_id
1 'polypeptide(L)'
;MKTLVIVTHPNIHESTVNKTWVQMLRQHPDRFTVHELYSEYPDGVIDVEREQALVEEHQNIVLQFPVYWFNCPPLLKQWCDDVLTYGWAYGSKGKAFENKKLGIAVSLGAPASEYSAEGSVGYTVAETLRPFELTANYISANYQPLFTFHTIDTYESYDEAAAQLVADSAGDYLAHLNTYYA
;
A
#
# COMPACT_ATOMS: atom_id res chain seq x y z
N MET A 1 -12.57 1.54 -14.60
CA MET A 1 -11.89 2.73 -14.03
C MET A 1 -10.50 2.31 -13.56
N LYS A 2 -9.52 3.22 -13.57
CA LYS A 2 -8.16 2.90 -13.10
C LYS A 2 -8.11 2.81 -11.59
N THR A 3 -7.21 1.97 -11.07
CA THR A 3 -6.83 1.91 -9.67
C THR A 3 -5.60 2.78 -9.44
N LEU A 4 -5.67 3.71 -8.49
CA LEU A 4 -4.53 4.46 -8.01
C LEU A 4 -3.74 3.60 -7.02
N VAL A 5 -2.46 3.38 -7.30
CA VAL A 5 -1.54 2.69 -6.38
C VAL A 5 -0.53 3.71 -5.87
N ILE A 6 -0.72 4.13 -4.62
CA ILE A 6 0.19 5.04 -3.91
C ILE A 6 1.31 4.20 -3.31
N VAL A 7 2.47 4.27 -3.94
CA VAL A 7 3.67 3.52 -3.56
C VAL A 7 4.52 4.36 -2.62
N THR A 8 4.74 3.85 -1.42
CA THR A 8 5.53 4.58 -0.42
C THR A 8 6.71 3.75 0.02
N HIS A 9 7.81 3.88 -0.70
CA HIS A 9 9.09 3.23 -0.39
C HIS A 9 10.21 4.27 -0.42
N PRO A 10 10.96 4.49 0.69
CA PRO A 10 11.98 5.54 0.76
C PRO A 10 13.08 5.43 -0.28
N ASN A 11 13.42 4.21 -0.68
CA ASN A 11 14.41 3.94 -1.72
C ASN A 11 13.93 2.82 -2.66
N ILE A 12 12.96 3.16 -3.52
CA ILE A 12 12.32 2.19 -4.43
C ILE A 12 13.32 1.50 -5.37
N HIS A 13 14.39 2.19 -5.74
CA HIS A 13 15.39 1.66 -6.68
C HIS A 13 16.18 0.49 -6.09
N GLU A 14 16.36 0.46 -4.77
CA GLU A 14 17.02 -0.63 -4.03
C GLU A 14 16.03 -1.69 -3.53
N SER A 15 14.73 -1.42 -3.62
CA SER A 15 13.70 -2.38 -3.22
C SER A 15 13.66 -3.55 -4.18
N THR A 16 13.68 -4.75 -3.65
CA THR A 16 13.48 -5.97 -4.44
C THR A 16 11.99 -6.21 -4.70
N VAL A 17 11.19 -6.24 -3.66
CA VAL A 17 9.75 -6.58 -3.74
C VAL A 17 8.94 -5.44 -4.35
N ASN A 18 8.93 -4.27 -3.69
CA ASN A 18 8.06 -3.16 -4.12
C ASN A 18 8.40 -2.65 -5.53
N LYS A 19 9.69 -2.66 -5.91
CA LYS A 19 10.10 -2.32 -7.28
C LYS A 19 9.54 -3.32 -8.31
N THR A 20 9.60 -4.62 -8.02
CA THR A 20 9.08 -5.67 -8.91
C THR A 20 7.56 -5.53 -9.09
N TRP A 21 6.83 -5.25 -8.03
CA TRP A 21 5.39 -4.97 -8.10
C TRP A 21 5.09 -3.73 -8.94
N VAL A 22 5.83 -2.63 -8.73
CA VAL A 22 5.69 -1.40 -9.54
C VAL A 22 5.96 -1.68 -11.02
N GLN A 23 7.01 -2.45 -11.33
CA GLN A 23 7.32 -2.81 -12.71
C GLN A 23 6.21 -3.63 -13.38
N MET A 24 5.58 -4.55 -12.64
CA MET A 24 4.43 -5.32 -13.11
C MET A 24 3.22 -4.40 -13.37
N LEU A 25 2.87 -3.52 -12.44
CA LEU A 25 1.74 -2.60 -12.59
C LEU A 25 1.91 -1.65 -13.78
N ARG A 26 3.14 -1.18 -14.03
CA ARG A 26 3.47 -0.30 -15.17
C ARG A 26 3.32 -0.96 -16.53
N GLN A 27 3.23 -2.30 -16.61
CA GLN A 27 2.88 -3.01 -17.83
C GLN A 27 1.39 -2.91 -18.18
N HIS A 28 0.56 -2.41 -17.26
CA HIS A 28 -0.88 -2.26 -17.40
C HIS A 28 -1.35 -0.81 -17.16
N PRO A 29 -0.85 0.17 -17.94
CA PRO A 29 -1.10 1.60 -17.66
C PRO A 29 -2.56 2.03 -17.93
N ASP A 30 -3.32 1.20 -18.64
CA ASP A 30 -4.76 1.35 -18.86
C ASP A 30 -5.57 1.02 -17.60
N ARG A 31 -5.00 0.29 -16.63
CA ARG A 31 -5.66 -0.21 -15.43
C ARG A 31 -5.15 0.42 -14.15
N PHE A 32 -3.86 0.75 -14.11
CA PHE A 32 -3.21 1.26 -12.91
C PHE A 32 -2.56 2.61 -13.14
N THR A 33 -2.73 3.50 -12.18
CA THR A 33 -1.94 4.72 -12.03
C THR A 33 -0.98 4.48 -10.86
N VAL A 34 0.32 4.36 -11.16
CA VAL A 34 1.36 4.18 -10.14
C VAL A 34 1.89 5.55 -9.73
N HIS A 35 1.75 5.87 -8.45
CA HIS A 35 2.14 7.15 -7.85
C HIS A 35 3.17 6.91 -6.75
N GLU A 36 4.43 7.21 -7.03
CA GLU A 36 5.56 6.97 -6.11
C GLU A 36 5.78 8.21 -5.22
N LEU A 37 5.28 8.15 -4.00
CA LEU A 37 5.17 9.30 -3.10
C LEU A 37 6.53 9.95 -2.77
N TYR A 38 7.58 9.15 -2.53
CA TYR A 38 8.93 9.69 -2.26
C TYR A 38 9.60 10.29 -3.50
N SER A 39 9.19 9.89 -4.71
CA SER A 39 9.69 10.48 -5.95
C SER A 39 8.99 11.81 -6.26
N GLU A 40 7.71 11.91 -5.92
CA GLU A 40 6.91 13.12 -6.11
C GLU A 40 7.25 14.20 -5.07
N TYR A 41 7.55 13.77 -3.84
CA TYR A 41 7.82 14.66 -2.69
C TYR A 41 9.16 14.32 -2.02
N PRO A 42 10.30 14.53 -2.71
CA PRO A 42 11.62 14.18 -2.18
C PRO A 42 12.03 15.03 -0.98
N ASP A 43 11.43 16.21 -0.80
CA ASP A 43 11.60 17.11 0.35
C ASP A 43 10.55 16.86 1.46
N GLY A 44 9.61 15.95 1.25
CA GLY A 44 8.53 15.66 2.19
C GLY A 44 7.42 16.71 2.23
N VAL A 45 7.40 17.68 1.32
CA VAL A 45 6.35 18.71 1.25
C VAL A 45 5.25 18.26 0.30
N ILE A 46 4.16 17.75 0.86
CA ILE A 46 3.04 17.19 0.08
C ILE A 46 2.14 18.32 -0.46
N ASP A 47 1.89 18.28 -1.76
CA ASP A 47 0.87 19.13 -2.39
C ASP A 47 -0.52 18.50 -2.17
N VAL A 48 -1.20 18.96 -1.14
CA VAL A 48 -2.48 18.42 -0.69
C VAL A 48 -3.57 18.52 -1.77
N GLU A 49 -3.66 19.64 -2.47
CA GLU A 49 -4.67 19.83 -3.51
C GLU A 49 -4.46 18.87 -4.69
N ARG A 50 -3.21 18.67 -5.08
CA ARG A 50 -2.84 17.70 -6.12
C ARG A 50 -3.16 16.26 -5.71
N GLU A 51 -2.85 15.87 -4.47
CA GLU A 51 -3.14 14.53 -3.96
C GLU A 51 -4.65 14.28 -3.86
N GLN A 52 -5.40 15.27 -3.39
CA GLN A 52 -6.86 15.18 -3.32
C GLN A 52 -7.49 15.04 -4.71
N ALA A 53 -7.06 15.83 -5.69
CA ALA A 53 -7.51 15.71 -7.06
C ALA A 53 -7.19 14.33 -7.66
N LEU A 54 -5.98 13.80 -7.39
CA LEU A 54 -5.57 12.48 -7.85
C LEU A 54 -6.46 11.37 -7.25
N VAL A 55 -6.81 11.46 -5.98
CA VAL A 55 -7.76 10.53 -5.33
C VAL A 55 -9.16 10.65 -5.93
N GLU A 56 -9.62 11.86 -6.23
CA GLU A 56 -10.96 12.09 -6.80
C GLU A 56 -11.12 11.47 -8.19
N GLU A 57 -10.06 11.48 -9.01
CA GLU A 57 -10.04 10.88 -10.35
C GLU A 57 -10.13 9.35 -10.35
N HIS A 58 -9.92 8.69 -9.21
CA HIS A 58 -9.86 7.24 -9.10
C HIS A 58 -10.95 6.69 -8.19
N GLN A 59 -11.53 5.54 -8.58
CA GLN A 59 -12.53 4.85 -7.76
C GLN A 59 -11.90 3.88 -6.76
N ASN A 60 -10.73 3.36 -7.08
CA ASN A 60 -10.02 2.39 -6.27
C ASN A 60 -8.66 2.95 -5.88
N ILE A 61 -8.31 2.83 -4.60
CA ILE A 61 -7.04 3.28 -4.05
C ILE A 61 -6.35 2.13 -3.32
N VAL A 62 -5.08 1.92 -3.59
CA VAL A 62 -4.23 0.95 -2.89
C VAL A 62 -3.01 1.68 -2.34
N LEU A 63 -2.74 1.51 -1.04
CA LEU A 63 -1.52 1.97 -0.40
C LEU A 63 -0.52 0.82 -0.41
N GLN A 64 0.56 0.95 -1.18
CA GLN A 64 1.60 -0.06 -1.31
C GLN A 64 2.85 0.38 -0.57
N PHE A 65 3.32 -0.44 0.41
CA PHE A 65 4.49 -0.06 1.21
C PHE A 65 5.17 -1.26 1.89
N PRO A 66 6.45 -1.15 2.26
CA PRO A 66 7.10 -2.09 3.16
C PRO A 66 6.69 -1.81 4.60
N VAL A 67 6.49 -2.84 5.40
CA VAL A 67 6.21 -2.68 6.83
C VAL A 67 7.50 -2.28 7.56
N TYR A 68 7.48 -1.10 8.16
CA TYR A 68 8.54 -0.57 9.00
C TYR A 68 8.04 -0.41 10.44
N TRP A 69 8.67 -1.11 11.36
CA TRP A 69 8.30 -1.06 12.78
C TRP A 69 6.79 -1.25 12.99
N PHE A 70 6.25 -2.33 12.40
CA PHE A 70 4.83 -2.72 12.49
C PHE A 70 3.85 -1.67 11.92
N ASN A 71 4.34 -0.75 11.09
CA ASN A 71 3.60 0.36 10.50
C ASN A 71 4.11 0.67 9.10
N CYS A 72 3.66 1.77 8.53
CA CYS A 72 4.09 2.28 7.23
C CYS A 72 5.33 3.18 7.32
N PRO A 73 6.01 3.47 6.19
CA PRO A 73 7.01 4.51 6.10
C PRO A 73 6.46 5.90 6.49
N PRO A 74 7.30 6.80 7.06
CA PRO A 74 6.85 8.08 7.60
C PRO A 74 6.05 8.95 6.64
N LEU A 75 6.46 9.01 5.36
CA LEU A 75 5.78 9.85 4.37
C LEU A 75 4.33 9.41 4.08
N LEU A 76 4.01 8.10 4.22
CA LEU A 76 2.63 7.65 4.09
C LEU A 76 1.78 8.11 5.28
N LYS A 77 2.33 8.08 6.49
CA LYS A 77 1.60 8.59 7.65
C LYS A 77 1.37 10.09 7.54
N GLN A 78 2.38 10.84 7.08
CA GLN A 78 2.24 12.27 6.79
C GLN A 78 1.18 12.51 5.72
N TRP A 79 1.19 11.73 4.62
CA TRP A 79 0.16 11.82 3.58
C TRP A 79 -1.25 11.64 4.16
N CYS A 80 -1.43 10.67 5.06
CA CYS A 80 -2.73 10.48 5.72
C CYS A 80 -3.11 11.70 6.57
N ASP A 81 -2.16 12.29 7.29
CA ASP A 81 -2.42 13.44 8.17
C ASP A 81 -2.70 14.72 7.39
N ASP A 82 -1.97 14.95 6.29
CA ASP A 82 -2.06 16.20 5.51
C ASP A 82 -3.22 16.15 4.51
N VAL A 83 -3.45 15.01 3.85
CA VAL A 83 -4.39 14.89 2.72
C VAL A 83 -5.81 14.56 3.19
N LEU A 84 -5.98 13.71 4.23
CA LEU A 84 -7.30 13.32 4.74
C LEU A 84 -7.90 14.42 5.63
N THR A 85 -8.23 15.56 5.03
CA THR A 85 -8.67 16.74 5.76
C THR A 85 -10.16 16.71 6.13
N TYR A 86 -10.52 17.44 7.19
CA TYR A 86 -11.91 17.69 7.56
C TYR A 86 -12.68 18.41 6.45
N GLY A 87 -13.88 17.93 6.17
CA GLY A 87 -14.73 18.50 5.12
C GLY A 87 -14.44 17.95 3.72
N TRP A 88 -13.34 17.25 3.52
CA TRP A 88 -13.03 16.53 2.30
C TRP A 88 -13.09 15.02 2.50
N ALA A 89 -12.25 14.43 3.35
CA ALA A 89 -12.23 12.99 3.62
C ALA A 89 -13.26 12.58 4.69
N TYR A 90 -13.49 13.40 5.70
CA TYR A 90 -14.35 13.08 6.83
C TYR A 90 -15.16 14.28 7.34
N GLY A 91 -16.04 14.04 8.33
CA GLY A 91 -16.99 15.02 8.81
C GLY A 91 -18.27 15.07 7.98
N SER A 92 -19.21 15.95 8.33
CA SER A 92 -20.54 15.97 7.72
C SER A 92 -20.57 16.26 6.21
N LYS A 93 -19.51 16.86 5.68
CA LYS A 93 -19.36 17.21 4.25
C LYS A 93 -18.31 16.37 3.54
N GLY A 94 -17.44 15.67 4.29
CA GLY A 94 -16.36 14.87 3.74
C GLY A 94 -16.89 13.57 3.12
N LYS A 95 -16.80 13.46 1.79
CA LYS A 95 -17.34 12.35 1.00
C LYS A 95 -16.37 11.84 -0.06
N ALA A 96 -15.12 12.29 -0.03
CA ALA A 96 -14.15 11.98 -1.06
C ALA A 96 -13.90 10.48 -1.25
N PHE A 97 -14.09 9.69 -0.18
CA PHE A 97 -13.91 8.23 -0.19
C PHE A 97 -15.23 7.44 -0.19
N GLU A 98 -16.37 8.11 -0.14
CA GLU A 98 -17.67 7.45 -0.15
C GLU A 98 -17.82 6.59 -1.43
N ASN A 99 -18.10 5.30 -1.25
CA ASN A 99 -18.15 4.27 -2.31
C ASN A 99 -16.82 3.95 -3.03
N LYS A 100 -15.69 4.51 -2.60
CA LYS A 100 -14.37 4.11 -3.11
C LYS A 100 -13.87 2.87 -2.39
N LYS A 101 -13.17 1.99 -3.11
CA LYS A 101 -12.43 0.87 -2.53
C LYS A 101 -11.07 1.39 -2.04
N LEU A 102 -10.71 1.06 -0.81
CA LEU A 102 -9.39 1.36 -0.24
C LEU A 102 -8.80 0.10 0.37
N GLY A 103 -7.56 -0.19 0.10
CA GLY A 103 -6.85 -1.30 0.72
C GLY A 103 -5.35 -1.07 0.77
N ILE A 104 -4.65 -2.03 1.36
CA ILE A 104 -3.21 -1.98 1.53
C ILE A 104 -2.55 -3.23 0.96
N ALA A 105 -1.37 -3.05 0.38
CA ALA A 105 -0.50 -4.12 -0.12
C ALA A 105 0.88 -3.93 0.51
N VAL A 106 1.34 -4.92 1.26
CA VAL A 106 2.54 -4.78 2.08
C VAL A 106 3.55 -5.90 1.86
N SER A 107 4.82 -5.53 1.91
CA SER A 107 5.93 -6.47 2.02
C SER A 107 6.51 -6.45 3.44
N LEU A 108 6.88 -7.63 3.93
CA LEU A 108 7.44 -7.84 5.26
C LEU A 108 8.76 -8.62 5.15
N GLY A 109 9.75 -8.24 5.95
CA GLY A 109 11.02 -8.94 6.03
C GLY A 109 10.96 -10.22 6.87
N ALA A 110 10.03 -10.30 7.83
CA ALA A 110 9.86 -11.47 8.69
C ALA A 110 8.94 -12.52 8.06
N PRO A 111 9.15 -13.81 8.32
CA PRO A 111 8.32 -14.88 7.81
C PRO A 111 6.88 -14.81 8.36
N ALA A 112 5.93 -15.36 7.59
CA ALA A 112 4.51 -15.33 7.96
C ALA A 112 4.21 -16.02 9.30
N SER A 113 5.00 -17.03 9.67
CA SER A 113 4.86 -17.76 10.94
C SER A 113 5.04 -16.88 12.18
N GLU A 114 5.77 -15.78 12.08
CA GLU A 114 5.96 -14.84 13.20
C GLU A 114 4.72 -13.97 13.45
N TYR A 115 3.90 -13.75 12.42
CA TYR A 115 2.67 -12.93 12.50
C TYR A 115 1.44 -13.80 12.80
N SER A 116 1.48 -14.47 13.93
CA SER A 116 0.36 -15.25 14.47
C SER A 116 0.30 -15.12 15.99
N ALA A 117 -0.76 -15.63 16.62
CA ALA A 117 -0.89 -15.61 18.07
C ALA A 117 0.22 -16.43 18.77
N GLU A 118 0.76 -17.46 18.10
CA GLU A 118 1.84 -18.32 18.58
C GLU A 118 3.22 -17.85 18.10
N GLY A 119 3.28 -16.90 17.16
CA GLY A 119 4.52 -16.34 16.63
C GLY A 119 5.18 -15.32 17.54
N SER A 120 6.40 -14.92 17.22
CA SER A 120 7.18 -13.96 18.02
C SER A 120 6.52 -12.57 18.10
N VAL A 121 5.74 -12.19 17.09
CA VAL A 121 5.00 -10.92 17.07
C VAL A 121 3.73 -10.99 17.94
N GLY A 122 3.11 -12.17 18.07
CA GLY A 122 1.90 -12.39 18.87
C GLY A 122 0.62 -11.81 18.24
N TYR A 123 0.68 -11.24 17.04
CA TYR A 123 -0.43 -10.65 16.29
C TYR A 123 -0.30 -10.97 14.81
N THR A 124 -1.42 -11.08 14.12
CA THR A 124 -1.46 -11.16 12.65
C THR A 124 -1.06 -9.83 12.00
N VAL A 125 -0.66 -9.85 10.73
CA VAL A 125 -0.39 -8.61 9.98
C VAL A 125 -1.62 -7.71 9.94
N ALA A 126 -2.82 -8.27 9.78
CA ALA A 126 -4.07 -7.51 9.77
C ALA A 126 -4.34 -6.82 11.12
N GLU A 127 -4.04 -7.49 12.25
CA GLU A 127 -4.16 -6.87 13.57
C GLU A 127 -3.11 -5.77 13.77
N THR A 128 -1.88 -6.00 13.33
CA THR A 128 -0.79 -5.02 13.41
C THR A 128 -1.11 -3.77 12.59
N LEU A 129 -1.69 -3.92 11.40
CA LEU A 129 -2.02 -2.83 10.47
C LEU A 129 -3.49 -2.39 10.56
N ARG A 130 -4.19 -2.75 11.63
CA ARG A 130 -5.58 -2.33 11.91
C ARG A 130 -5.83 -0.81 11.81
N PRO A 131 -4.89 0.09 12.11
CA PRO A 131 -5.09 1.51 11.90
C PRO A 131 -5.54 1.90 10.48
N PHE A 132 -5.13 1.18 9.45
CA PHE A 132 -5.56 1.44 8.06
C PHE A 132 -7.03 1.07 7.83
N GLU A 133 -7.49 -0.05 8.39
CA GLU A 133 -8.90 -0.44 8.38
C GLU A 133 -9.76 0.59 9.13
N LEU A 134 -9.31 1.02 10.31
CA LEU A 134 -9.99 2.05 11.09
C LEU A 134 -10.06 3.39 10.34
N THR A 135 -8.98 3.79 9.69
CA THR A 135 -8.94 5.00 8.84
C THR A 135 -9.93 4.88 7.68
N ALA A 136 -9.90 3.76 6.94
CA ALA A 136 -10.82 3.52 5.83
C ALA A 136 -12.29 3.61 6.29
N ASN A 137 -12.64 2.98 7.39
CA ASN A 137 -13.98 3.03 7.97
C ASN A 137 -14.36 4.48 8.38
N TYR A 138 -13.42 5.22 8.97
CA TYR A 138 -13.67 6.59 9.42
C TYR A 138 -13.93 7.57 8.28
N ILE A 139 -13.28 7.37 7.13
CA ILE A 139 -13.49 8.17 5.89
C ILE A 139 -14.57 7.58 4.98
N SER A 140 -15.32 6.57 5.43
CA SER A 140 -16.40 5.91 4.68
C SER A 140 -15.95 5.20 3.40
N ALA A 141 -14.69 4.77 3.33
CA ALA A 141 -14.19 3.93 2.26
C ALA A 141 -14.59 2.46 2.47
N ASN A 142 -14.75 1.72 1.39
CA ASN A 142 -14.96 0.27 1.42
C ASN A 142 -13.59 -0.43 1.52
N TYR A 143 -13.18 -0.80 2.74
CA TYR A 143 -11.90 -1.44 2.99
C TYR A 143 -11.84 -2.83 2.34
N GLN A 144 -10.79 -3.08 1.57
CA GLN A 144 -10.59 -4.31 0.81
C GLN A 144 -9.64 -5.27 1.55
N PRO A 145 -9.67 -6.56 1.22
CA PRO A 145 -8.74 -7.53 1.78
C PRO A 145 -7.28 -7.11 1.62
N LEU A 146 -6.52 -7.31 2.69
CA LEU A 146 -5.09 -7.04 2.76
C LEU A 146 -4.30 -7.98 1.82
N PHE A 147 -3.38 -7.44 1.04
CA PHE A 147 -2.35 -8.21 0.34
C PHE A 147 -1.05 -8.17 1.13
N THR A 148 -0.47 -9.34 1.41
CA THR A 148 0.81 -9.47 2.12
C THR A 148 1.78 -10.35 1.35
N PHE A 149 3.05 -9.97 1.34
CA PHE A 149 4.13 -10.83 0.90
C PHE A 149 5.23 -10.84 1.96
N HIS A 150 5.56 -12.02 2.43
CA HIS A 150 6.60 -12.26 3.40
C HIS A 150 7.85 -12.72 2.67
N THR A 151 8.93 -11.95 2.75
CA THR A 151 10.21 -12.33 2.17
C THR A 151 10.98 -13.23 3.12
N ILE A 152 11.89 -13.99 2.55
CA ILE A 152 13.01 -14.59 3.27
C ILE A 152 13.84 -13.40 3.84
N ASP A 153 14.35 -13.58 5.04
CA ASP A 153 15.15 -12.58 5.74
C ASP A 153 16.19 -11.94 4.81
N THR A 154 16.15 -10.60 4.69
CA THR A 154 17.05 -9.83 3.83
C THR A 154 18.52 -9.89 4.28
N TYR A 155 18.80 -10.49 5.43
CA TYR A 155 20.16 -10.79 5.92
C TYR A 155 20.70 -12.13 5.39
N GLU A 156 19.86 -12.96 4.78
CA GLU A 156 20.30 -14.15 4.05
C GLU A 156 20.56 -13.80 2.57
N SER A 157 21.39 -14.59 1.91
CA SER A 157 21.75 -14.37 0.51
C SER A 157 20.50 -14.41 -0.38
N TYR A 158 20.27 -13.33 -1.13
CA TYR A 158 19.24 -13.27 -2.16
C TYR A 158 19.65 -14.15 -3.34
N ASP A 159 19.19 -15.39 -3.33
CA ASP A 159 19.47 -16.38 -4.35
C ASP A 159 18.39 -16.42 -5.46
N GLU A 160 18.57 -17.33 -6.41
CA GLU A 160 17.65 -17.50 -7.54
C GLU A 160 16.25 -17.92 -7.08
N ALA A 161 16.13 -18.71 -6.01
CA ALA A 161 14.85 -19.15 -5.46
C ALA A 161 14.10 -17.95 -4.84
N ALA A 162 14.79 -17.10 -4.09
CA ALA A 162 14.23 -15.88 -3.54
C ALA A 162 13.80 -14.91 -4.66
N ALA A 163 14.59 -14.79 -5.74
CA ALA A 163 14.23 -14.00 -6.90
C ALA A 163 12.95 -14.50 -7.58
N GLN A 164 12.79 -15.80 -7.71
CA GLN A 164 11.58 -16.41 -8.27
C GLN A 164 10.35 -16.15 -7.39
N LEU A 165 10.46 -16.31 -6.06
CA LEU A 165 9.37 -16.00 -5.13
C LEU A 165 8.90 -14.54 -5.24
N VAL A 166 9.83 -13.60 -5.40
CA VAL A 166 9.48 -12.19 -5.60
C VAL A 166 8.78 -11.97 -6.94
N ALA A 167 9.25 -12.63 -8.00
CA ALA A 167 8.61 -12.54 -9.31
C ALA A 167 7.18 -13.11 -9.28
N ASP A 168 7.00 -14.27 -8.63
CA ASP A 168 5.68 -14.90 -8.46
C ASP A 168 4.74 -14.01 -7.66
N SER A 169 5.25 -13.35 -6.60
CA SER A 169 4.45 -12.43 -5.78
C SER A 169 3.87 -11.24 -6.57
N ALA A 170 4.55 -10.80 -7.63
CA ALA A 170 4.01 -9.76 -8.50
C ALA A 170 2.80 -10.25 -9.30
N GLY A 171 2.82 -11.52 -9.73
CA GLY A 171 1.67 -12.18 -10.34
C GLY A 171 0.49 -12.31 -9.38
N ASP A 172 0.76 -12.75 -8.14
CA ASP A 172 -0.24 -12.87 -7.08
C ASP A 172 -0.85 -11.50 -6.72
N TYR A 173 -0.01 -10.46 -6.65
CA TYR A 173 -0.48 -9.10 -6.41
C TYR A 173 -1.40 -8.61 -7.53
N LEU A 174 -1.02 -8.83 -8.78
CA LEU A 174 -1.87 -8.49 -9.92
C LEU A 174 -3.21 -9.26 -9.88
N ALA A 175 -3.19 -10.54 -9.54
CA ALA A 175 -4.39 -11.36 -9.38
C ALA A 175 -5.29 -10.85 -8.25
N HIS A 176 -4.70 -10.46 -7.11
CA HIS A 176 -5.40 -9.83 -6.00
C HIS A 176 -6.10 -8.53 -6.44
N LEU A 177 -5.37 -7.65 -7.13
CA LEU A 177 -5.94 -6.40 -7.64
C LEU A 177 -7.08 -6.66 -8.62
N ASN A 178 -6.95 -7.68 -9.48
CA ASN A 178 -8.02 -8.09 -10.40
C ASN A 178 -9.27 -8.58 -9.67
N THR A 179 -9.10 -9.24 -8.55
CA THR A 179 -10.21 -9.81 -7.77
C THR A 179 -10.98 -8.73 -7.02
N TYR A 180 -10.28 -7.82 -6.38
CA TYR A 180 -10.90 -6.89 -5.42
C TYR A 180 -11.12 -5.47 -5.96
N TYR A 181 -10.40 -5.07 -7.04
CA TYR A 181 -10.43 -3.70 -7.57
C TYR A 181 -10.89 -3.60 -9.03
N ALA A 182 -11.41 -4.69 -9.58
CA ALA A 182 -12.04 -4.68 -10.91
C ALA A 182 -13.35 -3.90 -10.93
#